data_07466455d6d4a37fd40ed87b7be35eab
#
_entry.id   07466455d6d4a37fd40ed87b7be35eab
#
_cell.length_a   1.000
_cell.length_b   1.000
_cell.length_c   1.000
_cell.angle_alpha   90.00
_cell.angle_beta   90.00
_cell.angle_gamma   90.00
#
_symmetry.space_group_name_H-M   'P 1'
#
loop_
_entity.id
_entity.type
_entity.pdbx_description
1 polymer ?
#
loop_
_entity_poly.entity_id
_entity_poly.type
_entity_poly.pdbx_seq_one_letter_code
_entity_poly.pdbx_strand_id
1 'polypeptide(L)'
;IVFTSDNGPEAEVPPHGRTPFRGAKGSTWEGGVRVPTFVYWKGMIQPRKSDGIVGLADLFPTALDLAGHPGAKVANLVPKTTFIDGVDQTSFFLGTNGQSNRKAEHYFLNGKLSAVRMDEFKYHVLIQQPYAYTQSGYQGGFTGTVMQTAGSSVFNLYTDPQESDSIGVRHIPIDRKSTRLNS
;
A
#
# COMPACT_ATOMS: atom_id res chain seq x y z
N ILE A 1 13.75 13.32 9.14
CA ILE A 1 12.36 13.81 8.96
C ILE A 1 11.64 12.84 8.05
N VAL A 2 10.49 12.37 8.50
CA VAL A 2 9.54 11.63 7.66
C VAL A 2 8.29 12.49 7.55
N PHE A 3 7.82 12.72 6.33
CA PHE A 3 6.58 13.41 6.04
C PHE A 3 5.70 12.48 5.20
N THR A 4 4.50 12.21 5.67
CA THR A 4 3.53 11.34 5.01
C THR A 4 2.11 11.66 5.50
N SER A 5 1.11 10.98 4.95
CA SER A 5 -0.27 10.96 5.43
C SER A 5 -0.64 9.55 5.87
N ASP A 6 -1.66 9.42 6.69
CA ASP A 6 -2.18 8.14 7.19
C ASP A 6 -3.02 7.41 6.12
N ASN A 7 -3.70 8.16 5.25
CA ASN A 7 -4.55 7.64 4.19
C ASN A 7 -4.69 8.65 3.04
N GLY A 8 -5.38 8.23 2.00
CA GLY A 8 -5.77 9.11 0.89
C GLY A 8 -6.73 10.22 1.32
N PRO A 9 -7.04 11.16 0.39
CA PRO A 9 -7.84 12.34 0.72
C PRO A 9 -9.27 11.99 1.09
N GLU A 10 -9.84 12.80 1.99
CA GLU A 10 -11.26 12.75 2.32
C GLU A 10 -12.09 13.35 1.19
N ALA A 11 -13.00 12.56 0.62
CA ALA A 11 -13.82 13.00 -0.51
C ALA A 11 -15.24 13.44 -0.10
N GLU A 12 -15.75 12.97 1.04
CA GLU A 12 -17.13 13.19 1.46
C GLU A 12 -17.32 14.53 2.18
N VAL A 13 -16.28 15.01 2.87
CA VAL A 13 -16.38 16.21 3.72
C VAL A 13 -15.62 17.37 3.07
N PRO A 14 -16.22 18.58 3.01
CA PRO A 14 -15.52 19.78 2.54
C PRO A 14 -14.19 20.00 3.30
N PRO A 15 -13.13 20.42 2.63
CA PRO A 15 -13.02 20.94 1.27
C PRO A 15 -12.90 19.88 0.15
N HIS A 16 -13.30 18.64 0.37
CA HIS A 16 -13.28 17.54 -0.60
C HIS A 16 -11.90 17.32 -1.23
N GLY A 17 -11.06 16.60 -0.52
CA GLY A 17 -9.72 16.20 -1.00
C GLY A 17 -9.80 15.38 -2.28
N ARG A 18 -8.79 15.51 -3.15
CA ARG A 18 -8.70 14.81 -4.43
C ARG A 18 -7.34 14.15 -4.59
N THR A 19 -7.32 13.08 -5.35
CA THR A 19 -6.13 12.33 -5.76
C THR A 19 -6.25 11.98 -7.24
N PRO A 20 -5.15 11.81 -7.98
CA PRO A 20 -5.21 11.31 -9.35
C PRO A 20 -5.56 9.82 -9.44
N PHE A 21 -5.60 9.11 -8.29
CA PHE A 21 -5.86 7.68 -8.24
C PHE A 21 -7.35 7.41 -7.99
N ARG A 22 -7.78 6.19 -8.30
CA ARG A 22 -9.15 5.74 -8.05
C ARG A 22 -9.43 5.64 -6.56
N GLY A 23 -10.64 5.96 -6.14
CA GLY A 23 -11.07 5.92 -4.75
C GLY A 23 -10.57 7.11 -3.93
N ALA A 24 -10.75 7.02 -2.63
CA ALA A 24 -10.37 8.01 -1.62
C ALA A 24 -10.29 7.32 -0.25
N LYS A 25 -10.06 8.07 0.82
CA LYS A 25 -10.09 7.59 2.22
C LYS A 25 -11.26 6.60 2.44
N GLY A 26 -11.00 5.50 3.14
CA GLY A 26 -11.99 4.44 3.37
C GLY A 26 -12.14 3.44 2.24
N SER A 27 -11.26 3.50 1.23
CA SER A 27 -11.23 2.50 0.17
C SER A 27 -9.88 1.81 0.08
N THR A 28 -9.87 0.59 -0.46
CA THR A 28 -8.65 -0.18 -0.73
C THR A 28 -8.09 0.07 -2.14
N TRP A 29 -8.68 0.99 -2.90
CA TRP A 29 -8.14 1.51 -4.14
C TRP A 29 -6.90 2.39 -3.87
N GLU A 30 -6.04 2.57 -4.89
CA GLU A 30 -4.82 3.38 -4.73
C GLU A 30 -5.10 4.79 -4.17
N GLY A 31 -6.23 5.40 -4.54
CA GLY A 31 -6.62 6.72 -4.00
C GLY A 31 -6.94 6.72 -2.50
N GLY A 32 -7.25 5.57 -1.93
CA GLY A 32 -7.50 5.46 -0.48
C GLY A 32 -6.25 5.15 0.34
N VAL A 33 -5.23 4.54 -0.27
CA VAL A 33 -4.09 3.98 0.45
C VAL A 33 -2.73 4.54 0.00
N ARG A 34 -2.62 5.06 -1.23
CA ARG A 34 -1.39 5.64 -1.74
C ARG A 34 -1.26 7.10 -1.35
N VAL A 35 -0.22 7.42 -0.60
CA VAL A 35 0.02 8.75 -0.05
C VAL A 35 1.41 9.27 -0.44
N PRO A 36 1.57 10.60 -0.60
CA PRO A 36 2.89 11.20 -0.79
C PRO A 36 3.73 10.97 0.46
N THR A 37 4.98 10.53 0.26
CA THR A 37 5.90 10.27 1.37
C THR A 37 7.28 10.81 1.03
N PHE A 38 7.86 11.56 1.96
CA PHE A 38 9.22 12.08 1.87
C PHE A 38 10.03 11.63 3.09
N VAL A 39 11.23 11.14 2.85
CA VAL A 39 12.19 10.83 3.91
C VAL A 39 13.42 11.69 3.69
N TYR A 40 13.79 12.45 4.71
CA TYR A 40 14.93 13.35 4.66
C TYR A 40 15.85 13.15 5.86
N TRP A 41 17.13 12.93 5.55
CA TRP A 41 18.20 12.93 6.56
C TRP A 41 19.46 13.51 5.94
N LYS A 42 19.81 14.73 6.39
CA LYS A 42 20.94 15.46 5.85
C LYS A 42 22.24 14.64 5.95
N GLY A 43 22.92 14.47 4.81
CA GLY A 43 24.18 13.76 4.72
C GLY A 43 24.07 12.23 4.72
N MET A 44 22.91 11.67 5.06
CA MET A 44 22.69 10.22 5.12
C MET A 44 21.87 9.69 3.95
N ILE A 45 20.87 10.44 3.50
CA ILE A 45 20.00 10.02 2.40
C ILE A 45 20.24 10.94 1.19
N GLN A 46 20.64 10.33 0.08
CA GLN A 46 20.82 11.05 -1.18
C GLN A 46 19.47 11.28 -1.86
N PRO A 47 19.27 12.43 -2.55
CA PRO A 47 18.04 12.72 -3.27
C PRO A 47 17.74 11.66 -4.33
N ARG A 48 16.56 11.05 -4.26
CA ARG A 48 16.09 10.06 -5.24
C ARG A 48 14.57 9.92 -5.20
N LYS A 49 14.01 9.30 -6.23
CA LYS A 49 12.63 8.81 -6.25
C LYS A 49 12.63 7.29 -6.30
N SER A 50 11.61 6.68 -5.73
CA SER A 50 11.43 5.23 -5.77
C SER A 50 9.95 4.88 -5.73
N ASP A 51 9.58 3.81 -6.42
CA ASP A 51 8.24 3.19 -6.41
C ASP A 51 8.18 1.95 -5.50
N GLY A 52 9.23 1.72 -4.69
CA GLY A 52 9.28 0.62 -3.73
C GLY A 52 8.14 0.72 -2.71
N ILE A 53 7.56 -0.42 -2.37
CA ILE A 53 6.46 -0.50 -1.40
C ILE A 53 6.98 -0.17 0.00
N VAL A 54 6.36 0.78 0.68
CA VAL A 54 6.60 1.10 2.09
C VAL A 54 5.24 1.26 2.77
N GLY A 55 4.98 0.44 3.78
CA GLY A 55 3.81 0.59 4.64
C GLY A 55 4.11 1.51 5.83
N LEU A 56 3.09 2.18 6.38
CA LEU A 56 3.27 3.02 7.58
C LEU A 56 3.76 2.22 8.79
N ALA A 57 3.37 0.96 8.88
CA ALA A 57 3.85 0.03 9.91
C ALA A 57 5.38 -0.16 9.88
N ASP A 58 6.02 0.04 8.71
CA ASP A 58 7.47 -0.10 8.53
C ASP A 58 8.25 0.99 9.26
N LEU A 59 7.62 2.13 9.53
CA LEU A 59 8.30 3.25 10.19
C LEU A 59 8.73 2.90 11.62
N PHE A 60 7.98 2.03 12.30
CA PHE A 60 8.32 1.64 13.67
C PHE A 60 9.63 0.82 13.75
N PRO A 61 9.77 -0.35 13.10
CA PRO A 61 11.01 -1.11 13.14
C PRO A 61 12.17 -0.35 12.50
N THR A 62 11.92 0.43 11.45
CA THR A 62 12.96 1.26 10.81
C THR A 62 13.50 2.34 11.75
N ALA A 63 12.64 3.03 12.48
CA ALA A 63 13.06 4.03 13.45
C ALA A 63 13.89 3.41 14.59
N LEU A 64 13.52 2.22 15.04
CA LEU A 64 14.27 1.50 16.07
C LEU A 64 15.66 1.07 15.57
N ASP A 65 15.75 0.56 14.34
CA ASP A 65 17.04 0.17 13.76
C ASP A 65 17.95 1.39 13.60
N LEU A 66 17.44 2.49 13.07
CA LEU A 66 18.18 3.77 12.96
C LEU A 66 18.60 4.34 14.32
N ALA A 67 17.90 4.02 15.40
CA ALA A 67 18.25 4.38 16.77
C ALA A 67 19.24 3.40 17.43
N GLY A 68 19.79 2.43 16.68
CA GLY A 68 20.77 1.45 17.16
C GLY A 68 20.16 0.19 17.79
N HIS A 69 18.90 -0.09 17.50
CA HIS A 69 18.19 -1.30 17.94
C HIS A 69 17.81 -2.19 16.74
N PRO A 70 18.78 -2.83 16.04
CA PRO A 70 18.51 -3.63 14.85
C PRO A 70 17.62 -4.84 15.14
N GLY A 71 16.85 -5.23 14.15
CA GLY A 71 15.83 -6.26 14.05
C GLY A 71 15.65 -7.27 15.19
N ALA A 72 16.68 -8.05 15.53
CA ALA A 72 16.62 -9.03 16.62
C ALA A 72 16.40 -8.40 18.01
N LYS A 73 16.73 -7.11 18.19
CA LYS A 73 16.54 -6.40 19.46
C LYS A 73 15.14 -5.79 19.56
N VAL A 74 14.47 -5.51 18.43
CA VAL A 74 13.10 -5.00 18.42
C VAL A 74 12.15 -5.99 19.08
N ALA A 75 12.33 -7.29 18.84
CA ALA A 75 11.54 -8.33 19.48
C ALA A 75 11.65 -8.35 21.04
N ASN A 76 12.73 -7.78 21.59
CA ASN A 76 12.92 -7.67 23.02
C ASN A 76 12.31 -6.38 23.62
N LEU A 77 11.93 -5.43 22.77
CA LEU A 77 11.35 -4.14 23.18
C LEU A 77 9.83 -4.17 23.24
N VAL A 78 9.21 -5.21 22.71
CA VAL A 78 7.77 -5.39 22.70
C VAL A 78 7.36 -6.65 23.48
N PRO A 79 6.15 -6.69 24.06
CA PRO A 79 5.65 -7.89 24.71
C PRO A 79 5.66 -9.08 23.74
N LYS A 80 5.99 -10.28 24.22
CA LYS A 80 6.02 -11.52 23.41
C LYS A 80 4.68 -11.87 22.73
N THR A 81 3.60 -11.27 23.23
CA THR A 81 2.23 -11.40 22.68
C THR A 81 1.95 -10.39 21.56
N THR A 82 2.87 -9.46 21.29
CA THR A 82 2.70 -8.43 20.28
C THR A 82 3.37 -8.87 18.98
N PHE A 83 2.60 -8.90 17.92
CA PHE A 83 3.11 -9.11 16.56
C PHE A 83 3.37 -7.76 15.90
N ILE A 84 4.49 -7.64 15.17
CA ILE A 84 4.88 -6.45 14.42
C ILE A 84 4.81 -6.78 12.94
N ASP A 85 3.87 -6.16 12.23
CA ASP A 85 3.70 -6.32 10.77
C ASP A 85 4.71 -5.48 9.96
N GLY A 86 5.35 -4.52 10.63
CA GLY A 86 6.31 -3.62 9.99
C GLY A 86 7.59 -4.34 9.58
N VAL A 87 8.10 -3.97 8.41
CA VAL A 87 9.38 -4.42 7.86
C VAL A 87 10.39 -3.30 7.99
N ASP A 88 11.58 -3.60 8.50
CA ASP A 88 12.65 -2.62 8.57
C ASP A 88 13.08 -2.19 7.15
N GLN A 89 13.05 -0.89 6.89
CA GLN A 89 13.39 -0.25 5.63
C GLN A 89 14.71 0.54 5.67
N THR A 90 15.51 0.38 6.71
CA THR A 90 16.75 1.14 6.90
C THR A 90 17.66 1.07 5.68
N SER A 91 17.95 -0.13 5.16
CA SER A 91 18.78 -0.33 3.99
C SER A 91 18.21 0.31 2.74
N PHE A 92 16.88 0.28 2.60
CA PHE A 92 16.18 0.93 1.50
C PHE A 92 16.25 2.46 1.63
N PHE A 93 15.97 3.04 2.79
CA PHE A 93 16.00 4.49 2.98
C PHE A 93 17.41 5.07 2.84
N LEU A 94 18.41 4.41 3.39
CA LEU A 94 19.82 4.83 3.27
C LEU A 94 20.41 4.57 1.87
N GLY A 95 19.72 3.85 1.00
CA GLY A 95 20.15 3.57 -0.37
C GLY A 95 21.20 2.47 -0.49
N THR A 96 21.47 1.72 0.56
CA THR A 96 22.35 0.54 0.52
C THR A 96 21.70 -0.65 -0.20
N ASN A 97 20.37 -0.67 -0.24
CA ASN A 97 19.57 -1.57 -1.05
C ASN A 97 18.69 -0.74 -2.01
N GLY A 98 18.78 -1.00 -3.30
CA GLY A 98 17.99 -0.31 -4.34
C GLY A 98 16.50 -0.68 -4.34
N GLN A 99 16.12 -1.74 -3.64
CA GLN A 99 14.76 -2.26 -3.56
C GLN A 99 14.22 -2.19 -2.14
N SER A 100 12.89 -1.97 -2.03
CA SER A 100 12.21 -2.08 -0.74
C SER A 100 12.37 -3.48 -0.15
N ASN A 101 12.50 -3.54 1.17
CA ASN A 101 12.51 -4.80 1.92
C ASN A 101 11.11 -5.42 2.03
N ARG A 102 10.05 -4.62 1.87
CA ARG A 102 8.66 -5.10 1.82
C ARG A 102 8.34 -5.63 0.42
N LYS A 103 7.91 -6.89 0.34
CA LYS A 103 7.59 -7.55 -0.93
C LYS A 103 6.10 -7.55 -1.24
N ALA A 104 5.26 -7.46 -0.21
CA ALA A 104 3.82 -7.41 -0.37
C ALA A 104 3.20 -6.46 0.66
N GLU A 105 2.08 -5.85 0.27
CA GLU A 105 1.21 -5.07 1.15
C GLU A 105 -0.20 -5.65 1.10
N HIS A 106 -0.79 -5.82 2.28
CA HIS A 106 -2.11 -6.42 2.45
C HIS A 106 -3.11 -5.34 2.88
N TYR A 107 -4.19 -5.24 2.14
CA TYR A 107 -5.24 -4.25 2.38
C TYR A 107 -6.48 -4.94 2.93
N PHE A 108 -6.92 -4.49 4.09
CA PHE A 108 -8.09 -5.03 4.77
C PHE A 108 -9.26 -4.06 4.71
N LEU A 109 -10.47 -4.61 4.58
CA LEU A 109 -11.73 -3.89 4.63
C LEU A 109 -12.65 -4.60 5.61
N ASN A 110 -13.01 -3.91 6.70
CA ASN A 110 -13.86 -4.47 7.76
C ASN A 110 -13.34 -5.84 8.28
N GLY A 111 -12.03 -5.94 8.49
CA GLY A 111 -11.37 -7.15 8.99
C GLY A 111 -11.23 -8.29 7.98
N LYS A 112 -11.63 -8.09 6.71
CA LYS A 112 -11.46 -9.06 5.62
C LYS A 112 -10.36 -8.61 4.69
N LEU A 113 -9.54 -9.54 4.21
CA LEU A 113 -8.57 -9.27 3.16
C LEU A 113 -9.30 -8.81 1.90
N SER A 114 -9.01 -7.60 1.47
CA SER A 114 -9.64 -6.98 0.31
C SER A 114 -8.74 -6.98 -0.91
N ALA A 115 -7.47 -6.65 -0.73
CA ALA A 115 -6.51 -6.65 -1.81
C ALA A 115 -5.09 -7.01 -1.31
N VAL A 116 -4.24 -7.41 -2.23
CA VAL A 116 -2.80 -7.62 -2.00
C VAL A 116 -2.03 -6.95 -3.12
N ARG A 117 -1.05 -6.13 -2.79
CA ARG A 117 -0.08 -5.60 -3.75
C ARG A 117 1.23 -6.38 -3.64
N MET A 118 1.76 -6.82 -4.79
CA MET A 118 3.08 -7.44 -4.93
C MET A 118 3.77 -6.78 -6.12
N ASP A 119 4.89 -6.13 -5.86
CA ASP A 119 5.61 -5.33 -6.86
C ASP A 119 4.69 -4.34 -7.59
N GLU A 120 4.55 -4.45 -8.91
CA GLU A 120 3.68 -3.65 -9.75
C GLU A 120 2.22 -4.13 -9.81
N PHE A 121 1.92 -5.32 -9.28
CA PHE A 121 0.58 -5.92 -9.39
C PHE A 121 -0.21 -5.76 -8.10
N LYS A 122 -1.49 -5.43 -8.26
CA LYS A 122 -2.45 -5.40 -7.18
C LYS A 122 -3.64 -6.30 -7.50
N TYR A 123 -3.95 -7.17 -6.55
CA TYR A 123 -4.96 -8.22 -6.65
C TYR A 123 -6.10 -7.87 -5.70
N HIS A 124 -7.29 -7.59 -6.24
CA HIS A 124 -8.48 -7.41 -5.43
C HIS A 124 -9.29 -8.70 -5.37
N VAL A 125 -9.53 -9.17 -4.16
CA VAL A 125 -10.45 -10.29 -3.86
C VAL A 125 -11.84 -9.77 -3.47
N LEU A 126 -11.90 -8.54 -2.97
CA LEU A 126 -13.12 -7.78 -2.76
C LEU A 126 -13.06 -6.51 -3.59
N ILE A 127 -14.10 -6.21 -4.34
CA ILE A 127 -14.26 -4.98 -5.09
C ILE A 127 -15.18 -4.05 -4.32
N GLN A 128 -14.62 -2.97 -3.84
CA GLN A 128 -15.38 -1.89 -3.21
C GLN A 128 -15.79 -0.87 -4.26
N GLN A 129 -17.05 -0.43 -4.21
CA GLN A 129 -17.51 0.65 -5.06
C GLN A 129 -16.68 1.92 -4.80
N PRO A 130 -15.97 2.46 -5.81
CA PRO A 130 -15.19 3.68 -5.63
C PRO A 130 -16.13 4.87 -5.43
N TYR A 131 -15.60 5.96 -4.87
CA TYR A 131 -16.36 7.19 -4.73
C TYR A 131 -16.81 7.73 -6.08
N ALA A 132 -18.06 8.06 -6.18
CA ALA A 132 -18.68 8.73 -7.32
C ALA A 132 -19.65 9.81 -6.82
N TYR A 133 -19.65 10.96 -7.49
CA TYR A 133 -20.67 11.97 -7.25
C TYR A 133 -21.95 11.58 -7.99
N THR A 134 -23.04 11.53 -7.26
CA THR A 134 -24.38 11.19 -7.80
C THR A 134 -25.36 12.31 -7.48
N GLN A 135 -26.59 12.20 -7.96
CA GLN A 135 -27.66 13.15 -7.59
C GLN A 135 -27.96 13.19 -6.09
N SER A 136 -27.61 12.10 -5.38
CA SER A 136 -27.79 11.98 -3.92
C SER A 136 -26.52 12.36 -3.13
N GLY A 137 -25.51 12.97 -3.79
CA GLY A 137 -24.21 13.27 -3.21
C GLY A 137 -23.15 12.23 -3.52
N TYR A 138 -22.06 12.21 -2.75
CA TYR A 138 -21.02 11.21 -2.90
C TYR A 138 -21.50 9.84 -2.42
N GLN A 139 -21.28 8.82 -3.25
CA GLN A 139 -21.53 7.42 -2.91
C GLN A 139 -20.27 6.60 -3.19
N GLY A 140 -20.09 5.53 -2.44
CA GLY A 140 -18.91 4.68 -2.54
C GLY A 140 -18.06 4.76 -1.26
N GLY A 141 -16.81 4.29 -1.32
CA GLY A 141 -15.94 4.29 -0.16
C GLY A 141 -16.56 3.60 1.06
N PHE A 142 -16.67 4.29 2.19
CA PHE A 142 -17.26 3.75 3.42
C PHE A 142 -18.72 3.29 3.27
N THR A 143 -19.47 3.95 2.42
CA THR A 143 -20.90 3.65 2.17
C THR A 143 -21.11 2.81 0.92
N GLY A 144 -20.03 2.53 0.18
CA GLY A 144 -20.07 1.78 -1.07
C GLY A 144 -20.34 0.29 -0.86
N THR A 145 -21.00 -0.32 -1.84
CA THR A 145 -21.14 -1.76 -1.88
C THR A 145 -19.79 -2.46 -2.01
N VAL A 146 -19.68 -3.61 -1.36
CA VAL A 146 -18.52 -4.50 -1.47
C VAL A 146 -18.99 -5.80 -2.10
N MET A 147 -18.34 -6.19 -3.20
CA MET A 147 -18.62 -7.43 -3.91
C MET A 147 -17.41 -8.35 -3.81
N GLN A 148 -17.66 -9.60 -3.52
CA GLN A 148 -16.67 -10.65 -3.70
C GLN A 148 -16.72 -11.12 -5.15
N THR A 149 -15.58 -11.12 -5.81
CA THR A 149 -15.45 -11.59 -7.18
C THR A 149 -15.24 -13.10 -7.21
N ALA A 150 -15.71 -13.78 -8.25
CA ALA A 150 -15.46 -15.22 -8.44
C ALA A 150 -13.98 -15.51 -8.73
N GLY A 151 -13.24 -14.52 -9.25
CA GLY A 151 -11.81 -14.53 -9.44
C GLY A 151 -11.24 -13.17 -9.05
N SER A 152 -9.96 -13.10 -8.74
CA SER A 152 -9.32 -11.84 -8.39
C SER A 152 -9.28 -10.88 -9.58
N SER A 153 -9.59 -9.61 -9.33
CA SER A 153 -9.29 -8.54 -10.29
C SER A 153 -7.85 -8.09 -10.10
N VAL A 154 -7.08 -8.09 -11.18
CA VAL A 154 -5.65 -7.80 -11.16
C VAL A 154 -5.36 -6.54 -11.95
N PHE A 155 -4.59 -5.63 -11.37
CA PHE A 155 -4.18 -4.38 -12.01
C PHE A 155 -2.65 -4.27 -11.99
N ASN A 156 -2.07 -3.77 -13.09
CA ASN A 156 -0.66 -3.40 -13.12
C ASN A 156 -0.56 -1.90 -12.81
N LEU A 157 -0.13 -1.55 -11.62
CA LEU A 157 -0.09 -0.16 -11.14
C LEU A 157 0.95 0.72 -11.84
N TYR A 158 1.90 0.15 -12.59
CA TYR A 158 2.87 0.94 -13.36
C TYR A 158 2.28 1.40 -14.70
N THR A 159 1.42 0.60 -15.30
CA THR A 159 0.76 0.94 -16.56
C THR A 159 -0.66 1.47 -16.38
N ASP A 160 -1.31 1.10 -15.29
CA ASP A 160 -2.66 1.52 -14.91
C ASP A 160 -2.73 1.88 -13.41
N PRO A 161 -2.13 3.02 -13.01
CA PRO A 161 -2.14 3.45 -11.61
C PRO A 161 -3.53 3.86 -11.10
N GLN A 162 -4.51 3.98 -12.00
CA GLN A 162 -5.91 4.29 -11.67
C GLN A 162 -6.78 3.04 -11.50
N GLU A 163 -6.20 1.83 -11.66
CA GLU A 163 -6.95 0.58 -11.52
C GLU A 163 -8.21 0.55 -12.38
N SER A 164 -8.10 1.03 -13.62
CA SER A 164 -9.23 1.23 -14.54
C SER A 164 -9.53 -0.01 -15.37
N ASP A 165 -8.50 -0.78 -15.72
CA ASP A 165 -8.59 -1.95 -16.59
C ASP A 165 -7.96 -3.18 -15.95
N SER A 166 -8.81 -4.09 -15.47
CA SER A 166 -8.34 -5.35 -14.88
C SER A 166 -7.75 -6.25 -15.96
N ILE A 167 -6.49 -6.67 -15.76
CA ILE A 167 -5.83 -7.59 -16.67
C ILE A 167 -6.47 -8.98 -16.67
N GLY A 168 -7.26 -9.32 -15.66
CA GLY A 168 -8.11 -10.51 -15.60
C GLY A 168 -7.43 -11.83 -15.95
N VAL A 169 -8.23 -12.84 -16.15
CA VAL A 169 -7.81 -14.20 -16.54
C VAL A 169 -7.20 -14.28 -17.94
N ARG A 170 -7.25 -13.20 -18.72
CA ARG A 170 -6.76 -13.17 -20.10
C ARG A 170 -5.24 -13.11 -20.24
N HIS A 171 -4.52 -12.81 -19.16
CA HIS A 171 -3.06 -12.70 -19.16
C HIS A 171 -2.41 -13.79 -18.32
N ILE A 172 -2.47 -15.01 -18.82
CA ILE A 172 -1.76 -16.21 -18.31
C ILE A 172 -0.25 -16.01 -17.98
N PRO A 173 0.49 -15.00 -18.50
CA PRO A 173 1.88 -14.79 -18.09
C PRO A 173 2.09 -14.44 -16.62
N ILE A 174 1.07 -13.95 -15.91
CA ILE A 174 1.19 -13.61 -14.47
C ILE A 174 1.41 -14.86 -13.63
N ASP A 175 0.78 -15.97 -13.98
CA ASP A 175 0.96 -17.28 -13.33
C ASP A 175 2.41 -17.79 -13.42
N ARG A 176 3.13 -17.48 -14.50
CA ARG A 176 4.52 -17.91 -14.67
C ARG A 176 5.52 -17.13 -13.83
N LYS A 177 5.24 -15.88 -13.46
CA LYS A 177 6.09 -15.11 -12.56
C LYS A 177 5.87 -15.49 -11.09
N SER A 178 4.63 -15.74 -10.69
CA SER A 178 4.32 -16.17 -9.32
C SER A 178 4.87 -17.57 -8.99
N THR A 179 4.95 -18.47 -9.98
CA THR A 179 5.56 -19.80 -9.81
C THR A 179 7.09 -19.78 -9.75
N ARG A 180 7.75 -18.70 -10.23
CA ARG A 180 9.22 -18.58 -10.13
C ARG A 180 9.71 -18.02 -8.80
N LEU A 181 8.82 -17.53 -7.94
CA LEU A 181 9.16 -17.05 -6.60
C LEU A 181 9.21 -18.18 -5.55
N ASN A 182 8.85 -19.41 -5.92
CA ASN A 182 8.84 -20.58 -5.05
C ASN A 182 9.87 -21.66 -5.45
N SER A 183 10.88 -21.32 -6.24
CA SER A 183 12.00 -22.20 -6.60
C SER A 183 13.35 -21.61 -6.22
#